data_0269c2bd4e75e08c7f2f5971303f9b4d
#
_entry.id   0269c2bd4e75e08c7f2f5971303f9b4d
#
_cell.length_a   1.000
_cell.length_b   1.000
_cell.length_c   1.000
_cell.angle_alpha   90.00
_cell.angle_beta   90.00
_cell.angle_gamma   90.00
#
_symmetry.space_group_name_H-M   'P 1'
#
loop_
_entity.id
_entity.type
_entity.pdbx_description
1 polymer ?
#
loop_
_entity_poly.entity_id
_entity_poly.type
_entity_poly.pdbx_seq_one_letter_code
_entity_poly.pdbx_strand_id
1 'polypeptide(L)'
;MRDIWVTSDTHFRHANILKFRDSDGNLVRPGFEDVDAMDEHMIERWNSVVKPGDIVYHLGDVILGDTEWFKRNWPRLNGSKRLIVGNHDDIKFLSCGGFFAKVSMWRMFSEFGLLLTHVPVHEKSLYRYPSKDGDADGLAEPVLLLNVHGHIHQHPSPVGSYRCVCVEQTNYTPVNIEELRIR
;
A
#
# COMPACT_ATOMS: atom_id res chain seq x y z
N MET A 1 -18.30 7.19 10.73
CA MET A 1 -17.98 6.77 9.35
C MET A 1 -16.72 5.93 9.44
N ARG A 2 -16.52 4.94 8.60
CA ARG A 2 -15.26 4.14 8.57
C ARG A 2 -14.30 4.83 7.62
N ASP A 3 -13.12 5.15 8.10
CA ASP A 3 -12.06 5.67 7.24
C ASP A 3 -11.41 4.52 6.45
N ILE A 4 -10.86 4.86 5.29
CA ILE A 4 -10.08 3.95 4.45
C ILE A 4 -8.66 4.48 4.39
N TRP A 5 -7.71 3.63 4.74
CA TRP A 5 -6.29 3.93 4.78
C TRP A 5 -5.53 3.08 3.76
N VAL A 6 -4.42 3.59 3.27
CA VAL A 6 -3.57 2.91 2.29
C VAL A 6 -2.13 2.97 2.75
N THR A 7 -1.40 1.86 2.67
CA THR A 7 0.04 1.77 2.94
C THR A 7 0.66 0.66 2.11
N SER A 8 1.96 0.58 2.05
CA SER A 8 2.69 -0.44 1.29
C SER A 8 4.09 -0.70 1.82
N ASP A 9 4.64 -1.86 1.49
CA ASP A 9 6.06 -2.20 1.65
C ASP A 9 6.55 -2.10 3.09
N THR A 10 5.75 -2.58 4.04
CA THR A 10 6.14 -2.60 5.45
C THR A 10 7.35 -3.48 5.67
N HIS A 11 7.47 -4.61 4.94
CA HIS A 11 8.57 -5.55 5.08
C HIS A 11 8.89 -5.88 6.54
N PHE A 12 7.85 -6.16 7.34
CA PHE A 12 8.04 -6.57 8.73
C PHE A 12 9.06 -7.71 8.83
N ARG A 13 9.93 -7.66 9.82
CA ARG A 13 11.03 -8.62 10.09
C ARG A 13 12.15 -8.65 9.05
N HIS A 14 12.22 -7.70 8.14
CA HIS A 14 13.30 -7.62 7.15
C HIS A 14 14.52 -6.87 7.71
N ALA A 15 15.30 -7.51 8.56
CA ALA A 15 16.47 -6.88 9.20
C ALA A 15 17.50 -6.30 8.20
N ASN A 16 17.63 -6.91 7.02
CA ASN A 16 18.59 -6.43 6.03
C ASN A 16 18.20 -5.10 5.38
N ILE A 17 16.91 -4.71 5.40
CA ILE A 17 16.48 -3.44 4.83
C ILE A 17 17.12 -2.23 5.54
N LEU A 18 17.51 -2.39 6.80
CA LEU A 18 18.21 -1.38 7.58
C LEU A 18 19.65 -1.11 7.10
N LYS A 19 20.18 -1.99 6.22
CA LYS A 19 21.53 -1.86 5.64
C LYS A 19 21.49 -1.32 4.21
N PHE A 20 20.31 -1.28 3.58
CA PHE A 20 20.18 -0.83 2.21
C PHE A 20 20.44 0.66 2.10
N ARG A 21 21.13 1.04 1.02
CA ARG A 21 21.49 2.41 0.73
C ARG A 21 20.99 2.82 -0.64
N ASP A 22 20.65 4.09 -0.75
CA ASP A 22 20.33 4.72 -2.03
C ASP A 22 21.60 5.00 -2.85
N SER A 23 21.44 5.61 -4.04
CA SER A 23 22.54 5.99 -4.93
C SER A 23 23.53 6.98 -4.30
N ASP A 24 23.09 7.75 -3.32
CA ASP A 24 23.88 8.77 -2.62
C ASP A 24 24.56 8.21 -1.36
N GLY A 25 24.34 6.92 -1.06
CA GLY A 25 24.91 6.21 0.08
C GLY A 25 24.13 6.38 1.38
N ASN A 26 22.98 7.06 1.38
CA ASN A 26 22.13 7.20 2.55
C ASN A 26 21.36 5.91 2.82
N LEU A 27 21.11 5.62 4.10
CA LEU A 27 20.26 4.48 4.46
C LEU A 27 18.82 4.71 3.97
N VAL A 28 18.21 3.66 3.41
CA VAL A 28 16.80 3.66 2.94
C VAL A 28 15.85 3.82 4.12
N ARG A 29 16.16 3.18 5.26
CA ARG A 29 15.42 3.30 6.53
C ARG A 29 16.36 3.71 7.66
N PRO A 30 16.70 5.00 7.77
CA PRO A 30 17.58 5.48 8.82
C PRO A 30 16.87 5.56 10.18
N GLY A 31 17.68 5.61 11.27
CA GLY A 31 17.18 5.95 12.61
C GLY A 31 16.69 4.77 13.45
N PHE A 32 16.82 3.53 12.97
CA PHE A 32 16.48 2.34 13.72
C PHE A 32 17.73 1.58 14.16
N GLU A 33 17.76 1.20 15.42
CA GLU A 33 18.84 0.41 16.03
C GLU A 33 18.82 -1.02 15.48
N ASP A 34 17.63 -1.60 15.39
CA ASP A 34 17.39 -2.96 14.91
C ASP A 34 16.00 -3.10 14.25
N VAL A 35 15.68 -4.33 13.82
CA VAL A 35 14.41 -4.65 13.19
C VAL A 35 13.24 -4.60 14.16
N ASP A 36 13.45 -4.84 15.44
CA ASP A 36 12.40 -4.77 16.46
C ASP A 36 11.97 -3.31 16.68
N ALA A 37 12.93 -2.40 16.76
CA ALA A 37 12.66 -0.96 16.85
C ALA A 37 11.92 -0.43 15.61
N MET A 38 12.30 -0.89 14.40
CA MET A 38 11.62 -0.53 13.16
C MET A 38 10.17 -1.04 13.15
N ASP A 39 9.97 -2.31 13.49
CA ASP A 39 8.64 -2.94 13.48
C ASP A 39 7.69 -2.28 14.50
N GLU A 40 8.17 -2.02 15.72
CA GLU A 40 7.38 -1.30 16.73
C GLU A 40 7.03 0.12 16.30
N HIS A 41 7.98 0.86 15.72
CA HIS A 41 7.72 2.18 15.17
C HIS A 41 6.60 2.14 14.11
N MET A 42 6.63 1.17 13.18
CA MET A 42 5.57 1.01 12.18
C MET A 42 4.21 0.69 12.81
N ILE A 43 4.17 -0.16 13.84
CA ILE A 43 2.94 -0.48 14.57
C ILE A 43 2.38 0.79 15.26
N GLU A 44 3.23 1.57 15.92
CA GLU A 44 2.83 2.83 16.55
C GLU A 44 2.31 3.85 15.54
N ARG A 45 3.04 4.06 14.44
CA ARG A 45 2.63 4.98 13.36
C ARG A 45 1.31 4.56 12.73
N TRP A 46 1.13 3.27 12.47
CA TRP A 46 -0.13 2.74 11.96
C TRP A 46 -1.29 3.03 12.94
N ASN A 47 -1.14 2.65 14.18
CA ASN A 47 -2.18 2.79 15.20
C ASN A 47 -2.44 4.24 15.63
N SER A 48 -1.52 5.16 15.34
CA SER A 48 -1.72 6.59 15.61
C SER A 48 -2.82 7.21 14.74
N VAL A 49 -3.10 6.63 13.58
CA VAL A 49 -4.11 7.14 12.63
C VAL A 49 -5.26 6.16 12.40
N VAL A 50 -4.99 4.85 12.31
CA VAL A 50 -6.00 3.82 12.04
C VAL A 50 -6.73 3.44 13.32
N LYS A 51 -8.06 3.44 13.28
CA LYS A 51 -8.95 3.00 14.37
C LYS A 51 -9.39 1.56 14.15
N PRO A 52 -9.82 0.82 15.22
CA PRO A 52 -10.24 -0.58 15.10
C PRO A 52 -11.34 -0.85 14.07
N GLY A 53 -12.23 0.12 13.83
CA GLY A 53 -13.34 0.00 12.87
C GLY A 53 -13.01 0.33 11.42
N ASP A 54 -11.83 0.87 11.16
CA ASP A 54 -11.42 1.35 9.83
C ASP A 54 -11.07 0.20 8.88
N ILE A 55 -10.85 0.54 7.62
CA ILE A 55 -10.39 -0.37 6.58
C ILE A 55 -8.98 0.05 6.16
N VAL A 56 -8.06 -0.91 6.04
CA VAL A 56 -6.71 -0.64 5.53
C VAL A 56 -6.44 -1.49 4.30
N TYR A 57 -6.06 -0.85 3.21
CA TYR A 57 -5.48 -1.51 2.04
C TYR A 57 -3.95 -1.49 2.17
N HIS A 58 -3.38 -2.67 2.33
CA HIS A 58 -1.93 -2.87 2.24
C HIS A 58 -1.60 -3.26 0.80
N LEU A 59 -0.74 -2.49 0.13
CA LEU A 59 -0.44 -2.70 -1.29
C LEU A 59 0.72 -3.67 -1.51
N GLY A 60 0.92 -4.61 -0.59
CA GLY A 60 1.88 -5.71 -0.77
C GLY A 60 3.22 -5.50 -0.09
N ASP A 61 4.03 -6.55 -0.14
CA ASP A 61 5.33 -6.67 0.52
C ASP A 61 5.20 -6.44 2.04
N VAL A 62 4.36 -7.29 2.65
CA VAL A 62 3.93 -7.15 4.05
C VAL A 62 5.02 -7.59 5.02
N ILE A 63 5.58 -8.78 4.79
CA ILE A 63 6.57 -9.41 5.68
C ILE A 63 7.64 -10.14 4.88
N LEU A 64 8.87 -10.06 5.37
CA LEU A 64 9.99 -10.86 4.85
C LEU A 64 10.84 -11.39 6.00
N GLY A 65 10.45 -12.54 6.59
CA GLY A 65 11.18 -13.15 7.70
C GLY A 65 10.31 -13.96 8.64
N ASP A 66 10.37 -13.68 9.94
CA ASP A 66 9.76 -14.47 11.01
C ASP A 66 8.21 -14.44 10.98
N THR A 67 7.63 -15.49 10.41
CA THR A 67 6.16 -15.67 10.31
C THR A 67 5.51 -15.89 11.68
N GLU A 68 6.22 -16.44 12.67
CA GLU A 68 5.68 -16.61 14.03
C GLU A 68 5.59 -15.26 14.75
N TRP A 69 6.58 -14.39 14.57
CA TRP A 69 6.47 -13.01 15.01
C TRP A 69 5.26 -12.32 14.39
N PHE A 70 5.06 -12.50 13.08
CA PHE A 70 3.93 -11.90 12.35
C PHE A 70 2.58 -12.34 12.90
N LYS A 71 2.38 -13.64 13.11
CA LYS A 71 1.15 -14.19 13.71
C LYS A 71 0.82 -13.55 15.06
N ARG A 72 1.84 -13.31 15.90
CA ARG A 72 1.66 -12.70 17.22
C ARG A 72 1.40 -11.19 17.16
N ASN A 73 2.01 -10.49 16.22
CA ASN A 73 2.03 -9.02 16.21
C ASN A 73 1.05 -8.39 15.21
N TRP A 74 0.71 -9.09 14.10
CA TRP A 74 -0.27 -8.58 13.13
C TRP A 74 -1.63 -8.21 13.73
N PRO A 75 -2.19 -8.93 14.74
CA PRO A 75 -3.41 -8.53 15.41
C PRO A 75 -3.33 -7.22 16.19
N ARG A 76 -2.14 -6.73 16.52
CA ARG A 76 -1.93 -5.43 17.20
C ARG A 76 -2.24 -4.24 16.30
N LEU A 77 -2.16 -4.42 14.99
CA LEU A 77 -2.48 -3.39 14.00
C LEU A 77 -3.99 -3.21 13.91
N ASN A 78 -4.48 -2.00 14.11
CA ASN A 78 -5.90 -1.68 14.03
C ASN A 78 -6.45 -1.83 12.60
N GLY A 79 -7.78 -1.93 12.49
CA GLY A 79 -8.53 -1.93 11.24
C GLY A 79 -8.69 -3.30 10.59
N SER A 80 -9.66 -3.38 9.67
CA SER A 80 -9.91 -4.54 8.81
C SER A 80 -8.97 -4.48 7.59
N LYS A 81 -7.94 -5.32 7.57
CA LYS A 81 -6.88 -5.27 6.57
C LYS A 81 -7.31 -6.00 5.29
N ARG A 82 -6.94 -5.44 4.14
CA ARG A 82 -7.12 -6.00 2.80
C ARG A 82 -5.79 -5.95 2.08
N LEU A 83 -5.43 -7.01 1.37
CA LEU A 83 -4.15 -7.13 0.67
C LEU A 83 -4.32 -6.93 -0.83
N ILE A 84 -3.49 -6.08 -1.39
CA ILE A 84 -3.08 -6.12 -2.79
C ILE A 84 -1.72 -6.81 -2.79
N VAL A 85 -1.61 -7.93 -3.49
CA VAL A 85 -0.42 -8.80 -3.41
C VAL A 85 0.81 -8.12 -4.00
N GLY A 86 1.92 -8.14 -3.25
CA GLY A 86 3.25 -7.73 -3.68
C GLY A 86 4.10 -8.90 -4.20
N ASN A 87 5.27 -8.57 -4.76
CA ASN A 87 6.15 -9.59 -5.34
C ASN A 87 6.95 -10.40 -4.32
N HIS A 88 7.09 -9.90 -3.09
CA HIS A 88 7.72 -10.62 -1.97
C HIS A 88 6.73 -11.35 -1.06
N ASP A 89 5.42 -11.20 -1.29
CA ASP A 89 4.41 -11.82 -0.45
C ASP A 89 4.32 -13.34 -0.65
N ASP A 90 4.43 -14.11 0.43
CA ASP A 90 3.99 -15.51 0.44
C ASP A 90 2.46 -15.56 0.41
N ILE A 91 1.91 -15.65 -0.80
CA ILE A 91 0.46 -15.63 -1.05
C ILE A 91 -0.24 -16.75 -0.28
N LYS A 92 0.35 -17.96 -0.22
CA LYS A 92 -0.24 -19.08 0.50
C LYS A 92 -0.34 -18.80 1.99
N PHE A 93 0.73 -18.30 2.59
CA PHE A 93 0.74 -17.93 4.00
C PHE A 93 -0.27 -16.81 4.30
N LEU A 94 -0.23 -15.72 3.55
CA LEU A 94 -1.03 -14.53 3.82
C LEU A 94 -2.53 -14.73 3.52
N SER A 95 -2.89 -15.51 2.49
CA SER A 95 -4.29 -15.74 2.15
C SER A 95 -4.97 -16.80 3.00
N CYS A 96 -4.22 -17.83 3.44
CA CYS A 96 -4.78 -18.94 4.22
C CYS A 96 -4.75 -18.67 5.74
N GLY A 97 -3.93 -17.72 6.20
CA GLY A 97 -3.75 -17.43 7.63
C GLY A 97 -4.85 -16.60 8.29
N GLY A 98 -5.86 -16.15 7.55
CA GLY A 98 -6.94 -15.30 8.09
C GLY A 98 -6.49 -13.87 8.45
N PHE A 99 -5.32 -13.44 7.97
CA PHE A 99 -4.74 -12.13 8.29
C PHE A 99 -5.44 -10.96 7.57
N PHE A 100 -6.05 -11.25 6.43
CA PHE A 100 -6.69 -10.26 5.57
C PHE A 100 -8.15 -10.65 5.28
N ALA A 101 -9.05 -9.67 5.37
CA ALA A 101 -10.46 -9.86 5.03
C ALA A 101 -10.69 -10.05 3.52
N LYS A 102 -9.77 -9.54 2.69
CA LYS A 102 -9.74 -9.73 1.24
C LYS A 102 -8.30 -9.74 0.74
N VAL A 103 -8.05 -10.55 -0.31
CA VAL A 103 -6.78 -10.58 -1.04
C VAL A 103 -7.09 -10.38 -2.53
N SER A 104 -6.36 -9.50 -3.20
CA SER A 104 -6.59 -9.13 -4.60
C SER A 104 -5.26 -8.74 -5.24
N MET A 105 -5.21 -8.73 -6.58
CA MET A 105 -4.03 -8.23 -7.33
C MET A 105 -4.08 -6.70 -7.53
N TRP A 106 -5.25 -6.12 -7.52
CA TRP A 106 -5.51 -4.69 -7.66
C TRP A 106 -6.90 -4.32 -7.14
N ARG A 107 -7.15 -3.02 -6.90
CA ARG A 107 -8.47 -2.49 -6.54
C ARG A 107 -8.71 -1.14 -7.20
N MET A 108 -9.81 -1.01 -7.91
CA MET A 108 -10.28 0.27 -8.42
C MET A 108 -11.33 0.88 -7.48
N PHE A 109 -11.18 2.16 -7.21
CA PHE A 109 -12.15 3.02 -6.52
C PHE A 109 -12.59 4.10 -7.49
N SER A 110 -13.66 3.83 -8.22
CA SER A 110 -14.18 4.78 -9.22
C SER A 110 -14.64 6.10 -8.61
N GLU A 111 -15.20 6.03 -7.41
CA GLU A 111 -15.69 7.16 -6.63
C GLU A 111 -14.58 8.12 -6.15
N PHE A 112 -13.35 7.63 -6.08
CA PHE A 112 -12.16 8.41 -5.74
C PHE A 112 -11.25 8.69 -6.94
N GLY A 113 -11.51 8.08 -8.09
CA GLY A 113 -10.63 8.15 -9.26
C GLY A 113 -9.32 7.39 -9.08
N LEU A 114 -9.28 6.30 -8.29
CA LEU A 114 -8.05 5.61 -7.90
C LEU A 114 -7.98 4.20 -8.45
N LEU A 115 -6.76 3.78 -8.82
CA LEU A 115 -6.38 2.39 -9.04
C LEU A 115 -5.26 2.04 -8.05
N LEU A 116 -5.52 1.09 -7.13
CA LEU A 116 -4.53 0.57 -6.20
C LEU A 116 -3.85 -0.66 -6.81
N THR A 117 -2.53 -0.67 -6.85
CA THR A 117 -1.69 -1.78 -7.30
C THR A 117 -0.45 -1.89 -6.43
N HIS A 118 0.28 -3.01 -6.46
CA HIS A 118 1.58 -3.06 -5.81
C HIS A 118 2.63 -2.30 -6.64
N VAL A 119 2.80 -2.65 -7.90
CA VAL A 119 3.74 -1.97 -8.81
C VAL A 119 3.05 -0.83 -9.56
N PRO A 120 3.78 0.25 -9.95
CA PRO A 120 3.24 1.24 -10.87
C PRO A 120 2.91 0.56 -12.22
N VAL A 121 1.69 0.76 -12.71
CA VAL A 121 1.25 0.17 -13.98
C VAL A 121 1.50 1.12 -15.15
N HIS A 122 1.46 0.60 -16.37
CA HIS A 122 1.62 1.43 -17.56
C HIS A 122 0.49 2.46 -17.67
N GLU A 123 0.80 3.68 -18.07
CA GLU A 123 -0.13 4.82 -18.13
C GLU A 123 -1.43 4.50 -18.88
N LYS A 124 -1.34 3.79 -20.01
CA LYS A 124 -2.52 3.37 -20.78
C LYS A 124 -3.52 2.52 -20.00
N SER A 125 -3.08 1.85 -18.93
CA SER A 125 -3.94 1.07 -18.03
C SER A 125 -4.73 1.95 -17.04
N LEU A 126 -4.43 3.24 -16.95
CA LEU A 126 -5.08 4.19 -16.06
C LEU A 126 -6.31 4.85 -16.70
N TYR A 127 -6.51 4.72 -18.00
CA TYR A 127 -7.68 5.26 -18.66
C TYR A 127 -8.89 4.34 -18.47
N ARG A 128 -9.93 4.88 -17.84
CA ARG A 128 -11.23 4.24 -17.70
C ARG A 128 -12.18 4.81 -18.71
N TYR A 129 -12.64 3.98 -19.62
CA TYR A 129 -13.68 4.34 -20.58
C TYR A 129 -15.06 4.18 -19.92
N PRO A 130 -15.99 5.14 -20.11
CA PRO A 130 -17.38 5.00 -19.68
C PRO A 130 -18.01 3.75 -20.28
N SER A 131 -18.96 3.13 -19.56
CA SER A 131 -19.71 2.01 -20.13
C SER A 131 -20.61 2.50 -21.26
N LYS A 132 -20.69 1.74 -22.35
CA LYS A 132 -21.52 2.07 -23.53
C LYS A 132 -23.02 2.20 -23.21
N ASP A 133 -23.47 1.77 -22.03
CA ASP A 133 -24.86 1.77 -21.62
C ASP A 133 -25.33 3.11 -21.01
N GLY A 134 -24.42 4.10 -20.87
CA GLY A 134 -24.71 5.39 -20.22
C GLY A 134 -24.81 6.60 -21.16
N ASP A 135 -24.18 6.56 -22.33
CA ASP A 135 -24.13 7.70 -23.25
C ASP A 135 -24.59 7.27 -24.65
N ALA A 136 -25.73 7.84 -25.06
CA ALA A 136 -26.37 7.55 -26.34
C ALA A 136 -25.49 7.85 -27.56
N ASP A 137 -24.41 8.64 -27.39
CA ASP A 137 -23.55 9.12 -28.49
C ASP A 137 -22.14 8.52 -28.50
N GLY A 138 -21.75 7.69 -27.51
CA GLY A 138 -20.44 7.02 -27.49
C GLY A 138 -19.22 7.96 -27.44
N LEU A 139 -19.39 9.23 -27.05
CA LEU A 139 -18.39 10.30 -27.11
C LEU A 139 -17.81 10.66 -25.74
N ALA A 140 -18.15 9.92 -24.67
CA ALA A 140 -17.62 10.24 -23.33
C ALA A 140 -16.10 10.03 -23.29
N GLU A 141 -15.38 11.08 -22.93
CA GLU A 141 -13.93 11.07 -22.77
C GLU A 141 -13.50 10.09 -21.67
N PRO A 142 -12.38 9.38 -21.84
CA PRO A 142 -11.88 8.49 -20.83
C PRO A 142 -11.42 9.27 -19.58
N VAL A 143 -11.75 8.75 -18.41
CA VAL A 143 -11.29 9.30 -17.12
C VAL A 143 -9.93 8.71 -16.80
N LEU A 144 -8.93 9.57 -16.55
CA LEU A 144 -7.61 9.17 -16.08
C LEU A 144 -7.65 8.91 -14.57
N LEU A 145 -7.29 7.70 -14.15
CA LEU A 145 -7.17 7.33 -12.75
C LEU A 145 -5.79 7.71 -12.19
N LEU A 146 -5.72 8.00 -10.89
CA LEU A 146 -4.47 8.03 -10.15
C LEU A 146 -4.07 6.60 -9.77
N ASN A 147 -2.88 6.17 -10.18
CA ASN A 147 -2.30 4.93 -9.71
C ASN A 147 -1.64 5.13 -8.35
N VAL A 148 -2.25 4.60 -7.31
CA VAL A 148 -1.66 4.52 -5.98
C VAL A 148 -0.94 3.19 -5.88
N HIS A 149 0.36 3.21 -5.58
CA HIS A 149 1.20 2.03 -5.67
C HIS A 149 2.28 1.97 -4.57
N GLY A 150 2.91 0.81 -4.43
CA GLY A 150 4.07 0.52 -3.61
C GLY A 150 5.34 0.27 -4.43
N HIS A 151 6.11 -0.73 -4.02
CA HIS A 151 7.22 -1.40 -4.70
C HIS A 151 8.52 -0.58 -4.84
N ILE A 152 8.44 0.70 -5.12
CA ILE A 152 9.61 1.51 -5.46
C ILE A 152 10.32 2.14 -4.26
N HIS A 153 9.84 1.87 -3.04
CA HIS A 153 10.41 2.37 -1.79
C HIS A 153 10.63 3.89 -1.80
N GLN A 154 11.86 4.35 -1.60
CA GLN A 154 12.25 5.77 -1.59
C GLN A 154 12.34 6.40 -2.98
N HIS A 155 12.29 5.60 -4.05
CA HIS A 155 12.43 6.13 -5.42
C HIS A 155 11.21 6.94 -5.84
N PRO A 156 11.38 7.98 -6.69
CA PRO A 156 10.26 8.77 -7.18
C PRO A 156 9.32 7.93 -8.06
N SER A 157 8.02 8.20 -7.95
CA SER A 157 7.03 7.64 -8.87
C SER A 157 7.31 8.04 -10.32
N PRO A 158 6.83 7.26 -11.31
CA PRO A 158 6.84 7.70 -12.70
C PRO A 158 6.18 9.07 -12.86
N VAL A 159 6.58 9.82 -13.89
CA VAL A 159 5.92 11.09 -14.23
C VAL A 159 4.49 10.81 -14.70
N GLY A 160 3.54 11.60 -14.22
CA GLY A 160 2.13 11.45 -14.58
C GLY A 160 1.23 11.19 -13.38
N SER A 161 0.19 10.39 -13.59
CA SER A 161 -0.86 10.16 -12.58
C SER A 161 -0.49 8.99 -11.64
N TYR A 162 0.54 9.20 -10.81
CA TYR A 162 1.07 8.19 -9.88
C TYR A 162 1.29 8.76 -8.48
N ARG A 163 1.07 7.92 -7.46
CA ARG A 163 1.35 8.23 -6.06
C ARG A 163 1.89 6.99 -5.36
N CYS A 164 3.14 7.04 -4.92
CA CYS A 164 3.72 6.01 -4.07
C CYS A 164 3.26 6.16 -2.62
N VAL A 165 2.93 5.04 -1.97
CA VAL A 165 2.55 4.95 -0.55
C VAL A 165 3.42 3.94 0.20
N CYS A 166 4.64 3.68 -0.27
CA CYS A 166 5.65 2.96 0.49
C CYS A 166 5.92 3.69 1.81
N VAL A 167 6.15 2.95 2.86
CA VAL A 167 6.37 3.50 4.21
C VAL A 167 7.49 4.53 4.27
N GLU A 168 8.52 4.42 3.43
CA GLU A 168 9.62 5.39 3.31
C GLU A 168 9.13 6.77 2.86
N GLN A 169 8.09 6.83 2.03
CA GLN A 169 7.55 8.09 1.48
C GLN A 169 6.41 8.68 2.31
N THR A 170 5.90 7.91 3.28
CA THR A 170 4.76 8.32 4.11
C THR A 170 5.13 8.46 5.60
N ASN A 171 6.44 8.50 5.90
CA ASN A 171 6.94 8.52 7.26
C ASN A 171 6.31 7.39 8.11
N TYR A 172 6.30 6.19 7.56
CA TYR A 172 5.77 4.94 8.17
C TYR A 172 4.29 4.99 8.58
N THR A 173 3.52 5.97 8.08
CA THR A 173 2.13 6.20 8.47
C THR A 173 1.19 5.89 7.31
N PRO A 174 0.12 5.11 7.50
CA PRO A 174 -0.90 4.94 6.48
C PRO A 174 -1.53 6.27 6.05
N VAL A 175 -1.81 6.43 4.76
CA VAL A 175 -2.40 7.63 4.16
C VAL A 175 -3.92 7.45 4.06
N ASN A 176 -4.69 8.47 4.43
CA ASN A 176 -6.15 8.44 4.25
C ASN A 176 -6.50 8.52 2.76
N ILE A 177 -7.44 7.69 2.31
CA ILE A 177 -7.83 7.62 0.89
C ILE A 177 -8.37 8.95 0.35
N GLU A 178 -8.97 9.78 1.21
CA GLU A 178 -9.48 11.11 0.83
C GLU A 178 -8.35 12.10 0.47
N GLU A 179 -7.13 11.88 1.01
CA GLU A 179 -5.95 12.68 0.65
C GLU A 179 -5.40 12.32 -0.74
N LEU A 180 -5.75 11.13 -1.24
CA LEU A 180 -5.33 10.61 -2.54
C LEU A 180 -6.35 10.90 -3.64
N ARG A 181 -7.56 11.35 -3.28
CA ARG A 181 -8.66 11.59 -4.20
C ARG A 181 -8.31 12.63 -5.26
N ILE A 182 -8.51 12.30 -6.54
CA ILE A 182 -8.49 13.29 -7.62
C ILE A 182 -9.75 14.16 -7.50
N ARG A 183 -9.56 15.46 -7.40
CA ARG A 183 -10.65 16.46 -7.36
C ARG A 183 -10.99 16.92 -8.77
#